data_ff57086b932e4c318a0d964aebfbfd00
#
_entry.id   ff57086b932e4c318a0d964aebfbfd00
#
_cell.length_a   1.000
_cell.length_b   1.000
_cell.length_c   1.000
_cell.angle_alpha   90.00
_cell.angle_beta   90.00
_cell.angle_gamma   90.00
#
_symmetry.space_group_name_H-M   'P 1'
#
loop_
_entity.id
_entity.type
_entity.pdbx_description
1 polymer ?
#
loop_
_entity_poly.entity_id
_entity_poly.type
_entity_poly.pdbx_seq_one_letter_code
_entity_poly.pdbx_strand_id
1 'polypeptide(L)'
;MSEDELKDILEGLDTIFAEWEEGKFELLPSDEDIHTANERRLCDLIGKNVGGKLHTGRSRNDQVQTDVHLWLKRAILEISSQIEILMKTFCQRSSENLDILMPSYTHFQPAQIIRLSHWYGFFDHLDL
;
A
#
# COMPACT_ATOMS: atom_id res chain seq x y z
N MET A 1 -32.20 1.53 6.12
CA MET A 1 -31.64 0.29 5.56
C MET A 1 -31.99 -0.83 6.52
N SER A 2 -32.60 -1.92 6.03
CA SER A 2 -32.90 -3.10 6.84
C SER A 2 -31.64 -3.97 7.02
N GLU A 3 -31.72 -4.98 7.92
CA GLU A 3 -30.62 -5.94 8.11
C GLU A 3 -30.41 -6.80 6.84
N ASP A 4 -31.49 -7.17 6.17
CA ASP A 4 -31.41 -7.94 4.92
C ASP A 4 -30.74 -7.12 3.81
N GLU A 5 -31.09 -5.83 3.64
CA GLU A 5 -30.46 -4.94 2.67
C GLU A 5 -28.96 -4.73 2.97
N LEU A 6 -28.58 -4.66 4.24
CA LEU A 6 -27.17 -4.57 4.63
C LEU A 6 -26.41 -5.84 4.24
N LYS A 7 -27.02 -7.00 4.48
CA LYS A 7 -26.45 -8.29 4.10
C LYS A 7 -26.25 -8.39 2.59
N ASP A 8 -27.28 -8.04 1.81
CA ASP A 8 -27.18 -8.04 0.34
C ASP A 8 -26.04 -7.14 -0.16
N ILE A 9 -25.87 -5.94 0.43
CA ILE A 9 -24.78 -5.02 0.10
C ILE A 9 -23.41 -5.65 0.42
N LEU A 10 -23.24 -6.25 1.58
CA LEU A 10 -21.96 -6.88 1.97
C LEU A 10 -21.61 -8.06 1.06
N GLU A 11 -22.57 -8.95 0.78
CA GLU A 11 -22.37 -10.08 -0.14
C GLU A 11 -22.06 -9.59 -1.57
N GLY A 12 -22.72 -8.51 -2.01
CA GLY A 12 -22.44 -7.88 -3.30
C GLY A 12 -21.03 -7.28 -3.38
N LEU A 13 -20.57 -6.63 -2.30
CA LEU A 13 -19.21 -6.07 -2.24
C LEU A 13 -18.15 -7.18 -2.20
N ASP A 14 -18.38 -8.28 -1.50
CA ASP A 14 -17.48 -9.45 -1.50
C ASP A 14 -17.37 -10.06 -2.91
N THR A 15 -18.48 -10.12 -3.64
CA THR A 15 -18.48 -10.56 -5.04
C THR A 15 -17.66 -9.64 -5.93
N ILE A 16 -17.82 -8.33 -5.79
CA ILE A 16 -17.05 -7.33 -6.53
C ILE A 16 -15.55 -7.43 -6.21
N PHE A 17 -15.22 -7.61 -4.92
CA PHE A 17 -13.83 -7.81 -4.51
C PHE A 17 -13.21 -9.03 -5.17
N ALA A 18 -13.92 -10.15 -5.22
CA ALA A 18 -13.47 -11.35 -5.92
C ALA A 18 -13.29 -11.12 -7.44
N GLU A 19 -14.19 -10.37 -8.07
CA GLU A 19 -14.05 -10.00 -9.49
C GLU A 19 -12.79 -9.16 -9.75
N TRP A 20 -12.42 -8.25 -8.83
CA TRP A 20 -11.17 -7.48 -8.91
C TRP A 20 -9.94 -8.36 -8.75
N GLU A 21 -9.91 -9.25 -7.74
CA GLU A 21 -8.79 -10.16 -7.49
C GLU A 21 -8.54 -11.11 -8.66
N GLU A 22 -9.61 -11.57 -9.31
CA GLU A 22 -9.55 -12.48 -10.45
C GLU A 22 -9.31 -11.77 -11.80
N GLY A 23 -9.25 -10.43 -11.81
CA GLY A 23 -9.10 -9.64 -13.03
C GLY A 23 -10.32 -9.71 -13.97
N LYS A 24 -11.49 -10.03 -13.43
CA LYS A 24 -12.75 -10.16 -14.17
C LYS A 24 -13.64 -8.93 -14.13
N PHE A 25 -13.30 -7.97 -13.25
CA PHE A 25 -14.11 -6.74 -13.14
C PHE A 25 -14.00 -5.91 -14.41
N GLU A 26 -15.15 -5.54 -14.99
CA GLU A 26 -15.22 -4.77 -16.24
C GLU A 26 -15.46 -3.29 -15.94
N LEU A 27 -14.52 -2.44 -16.35
CA LEU A 27 -14.67 -0.99 -16.38
C LEU A 27 -15.37 -0.58 -17.66
N LEU A 28 -16.42 0.21 -17.55
CA LEU A 28 -17.17 0.73 -18.69
C LEU A 28 -16.74 2.17 -19.01
N PRO A 29 -16.81 2.61 -20.28
CA PRO A 29 -16.51 4.00 -20.64
C PRO A 29 -17.42 5.04 -19.98
N SER A 30 -18.56 4.60 -19.43
CA SER A 30 -19.50 5.44 -18.67
C SER A 30 -19.11 5.62 -17.21
N ASP A 31 -18.17 4.84 -16.69
CA ASP A 31 -17.72 4.94 -15.32
C ASP A 31 -16.78 6.14 -15.18
N GLU A 32 -17.15 7.11 -14.35
CA GLU A 32 -16.34 8.31 -14.12
C GLU A 32 -15.05 7.98 -13.36
N ASP A 33 -15.17 7.08 -12.39
CA ASP A 33 -14.07 6.61 -11.55
C ASP A 33 -14.33 5.18 -11.04
N ILE A 34 -13.36 4.62 -10.30
CA ILE A 34 -13.45 3.28 -9.71
C ILE A 34 -14.62 3.16 -8.72
N HIS A 35 -14.97 4.23 -8.01
CA HIS A 35 -16.06 4.22 -7.04
C HIS A 35 -17.42 4.14 -7.76
N THR A 36 -17.57 4.89 -8.84
CA THR A 36 -18.76 4.84 -9.71
C THR A 36 -18.90 3.46 -10.34
N ALA A 37 -17.79 2.86 -10.81
CA ALA A 37 -17.78 1.52 -11.37
C ALA A 37 -18.27 0.48 -10.35
N ASN A 38 -17.75 0.52 -9.11
CA ASN A 38 -18.16 -0.38 -8.04
C ASN A 38 -19.64 -0.18 -7.66
N GLU A 39 -20.13 1.05 -7.56
CA GLU A 39 -21.53 1.34 -7.27
C GLU A 39 -22.44 0.83 -8.39
N ARG A 40 -22.08 1.04 -9.65
CA ARG A 40 -22.80 0.49 -10.81
C ARG A 40 -22.86 -1.03 -10.71
N ARG A 41 -21.70 -1.69 -10.52
CA ARG A 41 -21.64 -3.16 -10.46
C ARG A 41 -22.46 -3.71 -9.30
N LEU A 42 -22.42 -3.06 -8.14
CA LEU A 42 -23.26 -3.42 -7.00
C LEU A 42 -24.75 -3.33 -7.35
N CYS A 43 -25.16 -2.25 -7.99
CA CYS A 43 -26.55 -2.07 -8.46
C CYS A 43 -26.97 -3.14 -9.48
N ASP A 44 -26.05 -3.61 -10.33
CA ASP A 44 -26.31 -4.70 -11.28
C ASP A 44 -26.51 -6.04 -10.57
N LEU A 45 -25.78 -6.29 -9.46
CA LEU A 45 -25.88 -7.52 -8.70
C LEU A 45 -27.13 -7.60 -7.81
N ILE A 46 -27.42 -6.53 -7.06
CA ILE A 46 -28.45 -6.55 -6.02
C ILE A 46 -29.63 -5.61 -6.28
N GLY A 47 -29.64 -4.95 -7.44
CA GLY A 47 -30.68 -4.01 -7.85
C GLY A 47 -30.46 -2.59 -7.34
N LYS A 48 -30.92 -1.60 -8.16
CA LYS A 48 -30.69 -0.16 -7.92
C LYS A 48 -31.28 0.35 -6.60
N ASN A 49 -32.39 -0.22 -6.14
CA ASN A 49 -33.08 0.22 -4.93
C ASN A 49 -32.26 -0.05 -3.67
N VAL A 50 -31.51 -1.15 -3.64
CA VAL A 50 -30.66 -1.55 -2.53
C VAL A 50 -29.24 -1.06 -2.73
N GLY A 51 -28.64 -1.32 -3.89
CA GLY A 51 -27.26 -0.91 -4.21
C GLY A 51 -27.03 0.60 -4.13
N GLY A 52 -27.99 1.42 -4.57
CA GLY A 52 -27.92 2.88 -4.48
C GLY A 52 -27.88 3.42 -3.04
N LYS A 53 -28.25 2.62 -2.04
CA LYS A 53 -28.17 3.01 -0.63
C LYS A 53 -26.74 3.07 -0.11
N LEU A 54 -25.79 2.42 -0.78
CA LEU A 54 -24.37 2.44 -0.41
C LEU A 54 -23.80 3.87 -0.31
N HIS A 55 -24.25 4.77 -1.17
CA HIS A 55 -23.77 6.17 -1.21
C HIS A 55 -24.62 7.14 -0.34
N THR A 56 -25.60 6.66 0.38
CA THR A 56 -26.52 7.52 1.13
C THR A 56 -25.79 8.32 2.22
N GLY A 57 -25.97 9.65 2.22
CA GLY A 57 -25.42 10.55 3.24
C GLY A 57 -23.91 10.72 3.21
N ARG A 58 -23.25 10.39 2.09
CA ARG A 58 -21.80 10.46 1.93
C ARG A 58 -21.40 11.31 0.73
N SER A 59 -20.34 12.11 0.90
CA SER A 59 -19.66 12.78 -0.21
C SER A 59 -18.67 11.84 -0.87
N ARG A 60 -18.52 11.91 -2.20
CA ARG A 60 -17.48 11.21 -2.93
C ARG A 60 -16.06 11.59 -2.45
N ASN A 61 -15.86 12.86 -2.11
CA ASN A 61 -14.59 13.34 -1.57
C ASN A 61 -14.22 12.67 -0.24
N ASP A 62 -15.20 12.48 0.65
CA ASP A 62 -14.97 11.79 1.95
C ASP A 62 -14.60 10.32 1.72
N GLN A 63 -15.24 9.67 0.77
CA GLN A 63 -14.94 8.29 0.39
C GLN A 63 -13.52 8.16 -0.16
N VAL A 64 -13.16 8.97 -1.16
CA VAL A 64 -11.82 8.96 -1.78
C VAL A 64 -10.74 9.19 -0.73
N GLN A 65 -10.92 10.19 0.15
CA GLN A 65 -9.98 10.49 1.21
C GLN A 65 -9.83 9.34 2.21
N THR A 66 -10.93 8.69 2.57
CA THR A 66 -10.93 7.53 3.47
C THR A 66 -10.18 6.36 2.85
N ASP A 67 -10.44 6.05 1.58
CA ASP A 67 -9.81 4.95 0.86
C ASP A 67 -8.30 5.18 0.69
N VAL A 68 -7.87 6.42 0.40
CA VAL A 68 -6.45 6.80 0.36
C VAL A 68 -5.79 6.59 1.73
N HIS A 69 -6.43 7.00 2.82
CA HIS A 69 -5.90 6.79 4.17
C HIS A 69 -5.79 5.31 4.53
N LEU A 70 -6.77 4.49 4.18
CA LEU A 70 -6.75 3.05 4.43
C LEU A 70 -5.62 2.37 3.63
N TRP A 71 -5.47 2.73 2.36
CA TRP A 71 -4.38 2.24 1.52
C TRP A 71 -3.01 2.66 2.07
N LEU A 72 -2.86 3.96 2.42
CA LEU A 72 -1.61 4.52 2.94
C LEU A 72 -1.17 3.83 4.23
N LYS A 73 -2.11 3.51 5.14
CA LYS A 73 -1.79 2.74 6.36
C LYS A 73 -1.15 1.39 6.03
N ARG A 74 -1.67 0.67 5.04
CA ARG A 74 -1.10 -0.63 4.62
C ARG A 74 0.26 -0.45 3.96
N ALA A 75 0.38 0.51 3.05
CA ALA A 75 1.62 0.80 2.34
C ALA A 75 2.75 1.21 3.30
N ILE A 76 2.46 2.05 4.31
CA ILE A 76 3.44 2.42 5.34
C ILE A 76 3.93 1.20 6.12
N LEU A 77 3.04 0.31 6.54
CA LEU A 77 3.45 -0.91 7.27
C LEU A 77 4.33 -1.81 6.42
N GLU A 78 4.00 -1.97 5.14
CA GLU A 78 4.79 -2.76 4.21
C GLU A 78 6.18 -2.16 3.98
N ILE A 79 6.26 -0.86 3.69
CA ILE A 79 7.52 -0.14 3.50
C ILE A 79 8.37 -0.19 4.77
N SER A 80 7.77 0.02 5.95
CA SER A 80 8.48 -0.06 7.24
C SER A 80 9.09 -1.44 7.45
N SER A 81 8.35 -2.51 7.12
CA SER A 81 8.87 -3.88 7.18
C SER A 81 10.05 -4.11 6.23
N GLN A 82 9.98 -3.57 5.01
CA GLN A 82 11.08 -3.69 4.05
C GLN A 82 12.33 -2.91 4.49
N ILE A 83 12.15 -1.72 5.06
CA ILE A 83 13.25 -0.94 5.65
C ILE A 83 13.90 -1.71 6.81
N GLU A 84 13.11 -2.31 7.69
CA GLU A 84 13.63 -3.12 8.80
C GLU A 84 14.48 -4.31 8.31
N ILE A 85 14.04 -4.98 7.24
CA ILE A 85 14.81 -6.07 6.61
C ILE A 85 16.14 -5.54 6.04
N LEU A 86 16.11 -4.38 5.38
CA LEU A 86 17.30 -3.75 4.82
C LEU A 86 18.30 -3.37 5.92
N MET A 87 17.83 -2.75 7.01
CA MET A 87 18.67 -2.40 8.17
C MET A 87 19.29 -3.64 8.80
N LYS A 88 18.51 -4.70 9.04
CA LYS A 88 19.04 -5.98 9.55
C LYS A 88 20.14 -6.54 8.65
N THR A 89 19.96 -6.41 7.33
CA THR A 89 20.97 -6.86 6.36
C THR A 89 22.25 -6.05 6.48
N PHE A 90 22.17 -4.72 6.62
CA PHE A 90 23.35 -3.88 6.82
C PHE A 90 24.07 -4.19 8.14
N CYS A 91 23.34 -4.34 9.25
CA CYS A 91 23.89 -4.74 10.53
C CYS A 91 24.63 -6.09 10.43
N GLN A 92 24.00 -7.08 9.80
CA GLN A 92 24.64 -8.39 9.58
C GLN A 92 25.91 -8.25 8.74
N ARG A 93 25.87 -7.55 7.59
CA ARG A 93 27.04 -7.34 6.73
C ARG A 93 28.13 -6.57 7.45
N SER A 94 27.78 -5.59 8.28
CA SER A 94 28.73 -4.87 9.12
C SER A 94 29.46 -5.82 10.07
N SER A 95 28.75 -6.68 10.79
CA SER A 95 29.33 -7.62 11.75
C SER A 95 30.21 -8.70 11.09
N GLU A 96 29.87 -9.13 9.88
CA GLU A 96 30.64 -10.11 9.10
C GLU A 96 31.94 -9.55 8.53
N ASN A 97 32.12 -8.21 8.48
CA ASN A 97 33.20 -7.54 7.76
C ASN A 97 33.99 -6.54 8.64
N LEU A 98 34.15 -6.85 9.92
CA LEU A 98 34.81 -5.96 10.89
C LEU A 98 36.27 -5.68 10.55
N ASP A 99 36.98 -6.65 9.98
CA ASP A 99 38.42 -6.57 9.73
C ASP A 99 38.79 -6.11 8.32
N ILE A 100 37.81 -5.90 7.44
CA ILE A 100 38.08 -5.49 6.08
C ILE A 100 38.32 -3.97 6.03
N LEU A 101 39.51 -3.58 5.54
CA LEU A 101 39.88 -2.20 5.29
C LEU A 101 39.63 -1.82 3.84
N MET A 102 39.13 -0.61 3.64
CA MET A 102 38.91 -0.04 2.31
C MET A 102 39.23 1.47 2.29
N PRO A 103 39.57 2.05 1.13
CA PRO A 103 39.66 3.49 1.02
C PRO A 103 38.26 4.10 1.05
N SER A 104 38.08 5.19 1.80
CA SER A 104 36.95 6.08 1.59
C SER A 104 37.22 7.01 0.40
N TYR A 105 36.17 7.61 -0.12
CA TYR A 105 36.24 8.53 -1.26
C TYR A 105 35.50 9.82 -0.95
N THR A 106 36.06 10.92 -1.44
CA THR A 106 35.40 12.23 -1.50
C THR A 106 35.71 12.85 -2.85
N HIS A 107 34.72 13.38 -3.53
CA HIS A 107 34.86 13.94 -4.88
C HIS A 107 35.55 12.99 -5.88
N PHE A 108 35.23 11.67 -5.78
CA PHE A 108 35.87 10.60 -6.58
C PHE A 108 37.36 10.41 -6.34
N GLN A 109 37.92 11.01 -5.28
CA GLN A 109 39.33 10.85 -4.90
C GLN A 109 39.47 10.00 -3.65
N PRO A 110 40.47 9.11 -3.55
CA PRO A 110 40.76 8.38 -2.33
C PRO A 110 41.01 9.35 -1.16
N ALA A 111 40.38 9.04 -0.02
CA ALA A 111 40.53 9.80 1.21
C ALA A 111 41.09 8.91 2.32
N GLN A 112 40.47 8.91 3.50
CA GLN A 112 40.94 8.12 4.65
C GLN A 112 40.67 6.62 4.47
N ILE A 113 41.47 5.79 5.13
CA ILE A 113 41.20 4.36 5.24
C ILE A 113 40.08 4.19 6.26
N ILE A 114 39.06 3.42 5.88
CA ILE A 114 37.93 3.07 6.74
C ILE A 114 37.73 1.56 6.77
N ARG A 115 36.95 1.08 7.74
CA ARG A 115 36.47 -0.31 7.74
C ARG A 115 35.24 -0.43 6.85
N LEU A 116 35.09 -1.55 6.16
CA LEU A 116 33.87 -1.86 5.39
C LEU A 116 32.64 -1.89 6.32
N SER A 117 32.80 -2.41 7.55
CA SER A 117 31.77 -2.37 8.58
C SER A 117 31.32 -0.94 8.93
N HIS A 118 32.26 0.01 8.99
CA HIS A 118 31.91 1.42 9.23
C HIS A 118 31.07 2.00 8.07
N TRP A 119 31.36 1.62 6.83
CA TRP A 119 30.58 2.03 5.68
C TRP A 119 29.14 1.47 5.72
N TYR A 120 28.96 0.20 6.07
CA TYR A 120 27.63 -0.36 6.28
C TYR A 120 26.90 0.30 7.45
N GLY A 121 27.60 0.56 8.57
CA GLY A 121 27.01 1.19 9.77
C GLY A 121 26.55 2.64 9.56
N PHE A 122 27.03 3.33 8.51
CA PHE A 122 26.50 4.65 8.16
C PHE A 122 25.00 4.61 7.85
N PHE A 123 24.52 3.53 7.25
CA PHE A 123 23.10 3.38 6.92
C PHE A 123 22.21 3.04 8.12
N ASP A 124 22.81 2.59 9.24
CA ASP A 124 22.08 2.32 10.48
C ASP A 124 21.79 3.61 11.29
N HIS A 125 22.53 4.68 11.01
CA HIS A 125 22.41 5.99 11.67
C HIS A 125 21.65 7.05 10.85
N LEU A 126 21.04 6.65 9.75
CA LEU A 126 20.08 7.51 9.08
C LEU A 126 18.82 7.52 9.96
N ASP A 127 18.75 8.48 10.90
CA ASP A 127 17.54 8.76 11.67
C ASP A 127 16.42 9.10 10.67
N LEU A 128 15.51 8.13 10.46
CA LEU A 128 14.29 8.27 9.69
C LEU A 128 13.16 8.75 10.57
#